data_3c77cecfbec82167f86230534f73c1a5
#
_entry.id   3c77cecfbec82167f86230534f73c1a5
#
_cell.length_a   1.000
_cell.length_b   1.000
_cell.length_c   1.000
_cell.angle_alpha   90.00
_cell.angle_beta   90.00
_cell.angle_gamma   90.00
#
_symmetry.space_group_name_H-M   'P 1'
#
loop_
_entity.id
_entity.type
_entity.pdbx_description
1 polymer ?
#
loop_
_entity_poly.entity_id
_entity_poly.type
_entity_poly.pdbx_seq_one_letter_code
_entity_poly.pdbx_strand_id
1 'polypeptide(L)'
;MTRKEKAIELHDKGFNCAQAVACAFVEETGIPEEILFAACEGFGLGMGGMAATCGAVSGAVMLAGLKNSCKNLEQPASKADTYKLTREITKTFLEKNGSLTCGELKGTETGKVLRSCPDCIRDAVEIAESILEL
;
A
#
# COMPACT_ATOMS: atom_id res chain seq x y z
N MET A 1 -7.99 -17.35 -7.01
CA MET A 1 -6.76 -16.55 -6.86
C MET A 1 -6.86 -15.70 -5.60
N THR A 2 -5.83 -15.74 -4.76
CA THR A 2 -5.77 -14.89 -3.57
C THR A 2 -5.47 -13.44 -3.97
N ARG A 3 -5.71 -12.50 -3.06
CA ARG A 3 -5.33 -11.09 -3.30
C ARG A 3 -3.82 -10.93 -3.44
N LYS A 4 -3.03 -11.71 -2.69
CA LYS A 4 -1.57 -11.70 -2.86
C LYS A 4 -1.17 -12.13 -4.26
N GLU A 5 -1.75 -13.20 -4.76
CA GLU A 5 -1.50 -13.69 -6.11
C GLU A 5 -1.94 -12.66 -7.15
N LYS A 6 -3.10 -12.04 -6.94
CA LYS A 6 -3.62 -10.99 -7.81
C LYS A 6 -2.66 -9.79 -7.86
N ALA A 7 -2.18 -9.35 -6.71
CA ALA A 7 -1.25 -8.22 -6.63
C ALA A 7 0.05 -8.51 -7.38
N ILE A 8 0.60 -9.71 -7.25
CA ILE A 8 1.80 -10.11 -7.97
C ILE A 8 1.55 -10.18 -9.47
N GLU A 9 0.41 -10.71 -9.89
CA GLU A 9 0.02 -10.73 -11.31
C GLU A 9 -0.03 -9.31 -11.88
N LEU A 10 -0.63 -8.37 -11.14
CA LEU A 10 -0.70 -6.98 -11.57
C LEU A 10 0.69 -6.35 -11.64
N HIS A 11 1.55 -6.62 -10.67
CA HIS A 11 2.92 -6.12 -10.68
C HIS A 11 3.71 -6.65 -11.89
N ASP A 12 3.58 -7.92 -12.18
CA ASP A 12 4.24 -8.55 -13.34
C ASP A 12 3.74 -7.95 -14.67
N LYS A 13 2.51 -7.48 -14.68
CA LYS A 13 1.88 -6.85 -15.83
C LYS A 13 2.36 -5.40 -16.06
N GLY A 14 3.02 -4.80 -15.06
CA GLY A 14 3.55 -3.44 -15.16
C GLY A 14 3.00 -2.43 -14.14
N PHE A 15 2.11 -2.85 -13.24
CA PHE A 15 1.65 -1.99 -12.16
C PHE A 15 2.79 -1.75 -11.18
N ASN A 16 2.91 -0.53 -10.66
CA ASN A 16 3.87 -0.28 -9.59
C ASN A 16 3.35 -0.87 -8.28
N CYS A 17 4.18 -0.83 -7.22
CA CYS A 17 3.83 -1.45 -5.95
C CYS A 17 2.52 -0.92 -5.37
N ALA A 18 2.32 0.40 -5.40
CA ALA A 18 1.11 1.02 -4.87
C ALA A 18 -0.14 0.60 -5.66
N GLN A 19 -0.03 0.63 -6.98
CA GLN A 19 -1.11 0.21 -7.87
C GLN A 19 -1.44 -1.26 -7.69
N ALA A 20 -0.42 -2.11 -7.59
CA ALA A 20 -0.61 -3.56 -7.43
C ALA A 20 -1.35 -3.88 -6.13
N VAL A 21 -0.93 -3.27 -5.02
CA VAL A 21 -1.57 -3.50 -3.72
C VAL A 21 -3.01 -2.98 -3.72
N ALA A 22 -3.22 -1.73 -4.10
CA ALA A 22 -4.54 -1.12 -4.05
C ALA A 22 -5.52 -1.81 -5.00
N CYS A 23 -5.12 -2.07 -6.24
CA CYS A 23 -6.01 -2.66 -7.24
C CYS A 23 -6.31 -4.14 -7.00
N ALA A 24 -5.52 -4.82 -6.18
CA ALA A 24 -5.85 -6.18 -5.74
C ALA A 24 -7.15 -6.21 -4.89
N PHE A 25 -7.55 -5.05 -4.35
CA PHE A 25 -8.77 -4.89 -3.56
C PHE A 25 -9.84 -4.07 -4.30
N VAL A 26 -9.73 -3.92 -5.61
CA VAL A 26 -10.58 -3.00 -6.38
C VAL A 26 -12.08 -3.27 -6.18
N GLU A 27 -12.46 -4.54 -6.04
CA GLU A 27 -13.86 -4.91 -5.86
C GLU A 27 -14.42 -4.38 -4.53
N GLU A 28 -13.61 -4.35 -3.49
CA GLU A 28 -14.01 -3.86 -2.17
C GLU A 28 -14.06 -2.34 -2.11
N THR A 29 -13.37 -1.65 -3.02
CA THR A 29 -13.32 -0.17 -2.99
C THR A 29 -14.56 0.48 -3.61
N GLY A 30 -15.23 -0.20 -4.51
CA GLY A 30 -16.34 0.38 -5.26
C GLY A 30 -15.92 1.46 -6.26
N ILE A 31 -14.63 1.61 -6.51
CA ILE A 31 -14.07 2.61 -7.42
C ILE A 31 -13.72 1.93 -8.75
N PRO A 32 -13.96 2.58 -9.91
CA PRO A 32 -13.46 2.04 -11.18
C PRO A 32 -11.95 1.81 -11.11
N GLU A 33 -11.51 0.67 -11.63
CA GLU A 33 -10.09 0.28 -11.54
C GLU A 33 -9.15 1.33 -12.12
N GLU A 34 -9.51 1.95 -13.25
CA GLU A 34 -8.69 2.99 -13.88
C GLU A 34 -8.47 4.20 -12.97
N ILE A 35 -9.47 4.55 -12.17
CA ILE A 35 -9.37 5.67 -11.24
C ILE A 35 -8.45 5.31 -10.08
N LEU A 36 -8.61 4.12 -9.52
CA LEU A 36 -7.76 3.65 -8.45
C LEU A 36 -6.30 3.51 -8.92
N PHE A 37 -6.11 2.96 -10.11
CA PHE A 37 -4.81 2.86 -10.76
C PHE A 37 -4.15 4.24 -10.88
N ALA A 38 -4.87 5.22 -11.42
CA ALA A 38 -4.35 6.58 -11.59
C ALA A 38 -4.03 7.26 -10.24
N ALA A 39 -4.90 7.09 -9.25
CA ALA A 39 -4.72 7.68 -7.92
C ALA A 39 -3.48 7.16 -7.22
N CYS A 40 -3.10 5.92 -7.47
CA CYS A 40 -1.94 5.28 -6.83
C CYS A 40 -0.64 5.42 -7.63
N GLU A 41 -0.69 5.90 -8.87
CA GLU A 41 0.47 5.91 -9.76
C GLU A 41 1.67 6.67 -9.20
N GLY A 42 1.45 7.83 -8.61
CA GLY A 42 2.53 8.67 -8.07
C GLY A 42 3.18 8.14 -6.81
N PHE A 43 2.56 7.18 -6.14
CA PHE A 43 3.11 6.61 -4.89
C PHE A 43 4.17 5.53 -5.14
N GLY A 44 4.25 5.00 -6.35
CA GLY A 44 5.21 3.95 -6.67
C GLY A 44 6.65 4.43 -6.56
N LEU A 45 7.56 3.49 -6.38
CA LEU A 45 9.00 3.75 -6.28
C LEU A 45 9.34 4.75 -5.16
N GLY A 46 8.65 4.64 -4.03
CA GLY A 46 8.90 5.54 -2.88
C GLY A 46 8.72 7.00 -3.24
N MET A 47 7.54 7.36 -3.72
CA MET A 47 7.19 8.71 -4.22
C MET A 47 8.03 9.10 -5.44
N GLY A 48 8.29 8.13 -6.30
CA GLY A 48 8.94 8.34 -7.59
C GLY A 48 10.45 8.40 -7.59
N GLY A 49 11.08 8.48 -6.41
CA GLY A 49 12.53 8.66 -6.33
C GLY A 49 13.23 7.80 -5.29
N MET A 50 12.55 6.82 -4.73
CA MET A 50 13.06 5.89 -3.70
C MET A 50 13.39 6.54 -2.36
N ALA A 51 13.18 7.83 -2.21
CA ALA A 51 13.53 8.57 -0.99
C ALA A 51 12.45 8.53 0.09
N ALA A 52 11.26 8.06 -0.24
CA ALA A 52 10.11 8.09 0.67
C ALA A 52 9.52 6.70 0.87
N THR A 53 8.32 6.65 1.45
CA THR A 53 7.63 5.41 1.85
C THR A 53 7.46 4.44 0.69
N CYS A 54 7.74 3.17 0.97
CA CYS A 54 7.50 2.07 0.02
C CYS A 54 6.09 2.15 -0.57
N GLY A 55 5.99 2.05 -1.90
CA GLY A 55 4.71 2.13 -2.61
C GLY A 55 3.69 1.09 -2.15
N ALA A 56 4.14 -0.10 -1.76
CA ALA A 56 3.25 -1.14 -1.25
C ALA A 56 2.54 -0.67 0.03
N VAL A 57 3.28 -0.02 0.93
CA VAL A 57 2.70 0.56 2.16
C VAL A 57 1.73 1.68 1.82
N SER A 58 2.10 2.57 0.90
CA SER A 58 1.22 3.67 0.47
C SER A 58 -0.09 3.15 -0.14
N GLY A 59 -0.02 2.07 -0.91
CA GLY A 59 -1.21 1.42 -1.46
C GLY A 59 -2.13 0.87 -0.37
N ALA A 60 -1.56 0.24 0.64
CA ALA A 60 -2.33 -0.25 1.79
C ALA A 60 -2.99 0.90 2.57
N VAL A 61 -2.26 2.01 2.74
CA VAL A 61 -2.78 3.20 3.43
C VAL A 61 -3.94 3.83 2.63
N MET A 62 -3.85 3.84 1.31
CA MET A 62 -4.95 4.28 0.45
C MET A 62 -6.23 3.48 0.76
N LEU A 63 -6.10 2.17 0.93
CA LEU A 63 -7.23 1.29 1.25
C LEU A 63 -7.82 1.61 2.63
N ALA A 64 -6.99 2.00 3.59
CA ALA A 64 -7.47 2.38 4.93
C ALA A 64 -8.42 3.57 4.85
N GLY A 65 -8.06 4.59 4.09
CA GLY A 65 -8.92 5.74 3.86
C GLY A 65 -10.21 5.38 3.13
N LEU A 66 -10.09 4.63 2.05
CA LEU A 66 -11.25 4.23 1.26
C LEU A 66 -12.26 3.42 2.07
N LYS A 67 -11.79 2.54 2.92
CA LYS A 67 -12.67 1.71 3.75
C LYS A 67 -13.27 2.46 4.92
N ASN A 68 -12.46 3.27 5.61
CA ASN A 68 -12.86 3.85 6.91
C ASN A 68 -13.43 5.27 6.84
N SER A 69 -13.26 5.98 5.74
CA SER A 69 -13.71 7.36 5.63
C SER A 69 -15.22 7.49 5.82
N CYS A 70 -15.64 8.51 6.57
CA CYS A 70 -17.05 8.88 6.71
C CYS A 70 -17.59 9.50 5.40
N LYS A 71 -16.72 9.96 4.51
CA LYS A 71 -17.08 10.60 3.24
C LYS A 71 -18.03 11.78 3.38
N ASN A 72 -18.05 12.39 4.57
CA ASN A 72 -18.89 13.54 4.86
C ASN A 72 -18.07 14.83 4.67
N LEU A 73 -18.24 15.47 3.52
CA LEU A 73 -17.44 16.63 3.14
C LEU A 73 -17.78 17.87 3.97
N GLU A 74 -18.99 17.94 4.47
CA GLU A 74 -19.43 19.11 5.27
C GLU A 74 -19.01 19.00 6.73
N GLN A 75 -18.92 17.76 7.26
CA GLN A 75 -18.49 17.50 8.62
C GLN A 75 -17.48 16.36 8.63
N PRO A 76 -16.23 16.63 8.22
CA PRO A 76 -15.20 15.60 8.24
C PRO A 76 -14.92 15.14 9.67
N ALA A 77 -15.06 13.86 9.95
CA ALA A 77 -14.97 13.33 11.30
C ALA A 77 -14.22 12.02 11.45
N SER A 78 -13.72 11.43 10.34
CA SER A 78 -13.14 10.08 10.37
C SER A 78 -11.61 10.03 10.40
N LYS A 79 -10.92 11.15 10.21
CA LYS A 79 -9.46 11.11 10.04
C LYS A 79 -8.71 10.49 11.23
N ALA A 80 -9.13 10.76 12.46
CA ALA A 80 -8.46 10.21 13.63
C ALA A 80 -8.50 8.68 13.66
N ASP A 81 -9.64 8.09 13.34
CA ASP A 81 -9.78 6.64 13.27
C ASP A 81 -8.98 6.06 12.09
N THR A 82 -8.99 6.74 10.95
CA THR A 82 -8.20 6.32 9.79
C THR A 82 -6.71 6.38 10.11
N TYR A 83 -6.24 7.42 10.81
CA TYR A 83 -4.84 7.53 11.22
C TYR A 83 -4.42 6.37 12.12
N LYS A 84 -5.32 5.91 12.98
CA LYS A 84 -5.05 4.77 13.85
C LYS A 84 -4.80 3.51 13.01
N LEU A 85 -5.64 3.25 12.01
CA LEU A 85 -5.45 2.13 11.09
C LEU A 85 -4.14 2.27 10.31
N THR A 86 -3.84 3.48 9.84
CA THR A 86 -2.61 3.77 9.12
C THR A 86 -1.38 3.49 9.97
N ARG A 87 -1.41 3.90 11.25
CA ARG A 87 -0.30 3.62 12.17
C ARG A 87 -0.12 2.12 12.39
N GLU A 88 -1.20 1.37 12.49
CA GLU A 88 -1.13 -0.09 12.64
C GLU A 88 -0.49 -0.73 11.40
N ILE A 89 -0.88 -0.28 10.21
CA ILE A 89 -0.31 -0.77 8.95
C ILE A 89 1.20 -0.48 8.88
N THR A 90 1.59 0.76 9.11
CA THR A 90 2.99 1.17 9.01
C THR A 90 3.85 0.52 10.07
N LYS A 91 3.35 0.42 11.30
CA LYS A 91 4.07 -0.22 12.41
C LYS A 91 4.30 -1.70 12.13
N THR A 92 3.27 -2.41 11.68
CA THR A 92 3.38 -3.84 11.38
C THR A 92 4.39 -4.10 10.27
N PHE A 93 4.33 -3.30 9.20
CA PHE A 93 5.27 -3.41 8.09
C PHE A 93 6.71 -3.11 8.55
N LEU A 94 6.89 -2.05 9.33
CA LEU A 94 8.20 -1.63 9.84
C LEU A 94 8.81 -2.71 10.74
N GLU A 95 8.03 -3.28 11.65
CA GLU A 95 8.50 -4.34 12.54
C GLU A 95 8.94 -5.59 11.77
N LYS A 96 8.22 -5.91 10.69
CA LYS A 96 8.55 -7.09 9.88
C LYS A 96 9.79 -6.87 9.00
N ASN A 97 9.93 -5.68 8.42
CA ASN A 97 10.91 -5.45 7.34
C ASN A 97 12.06 -4.52 7.70
N GLY A 98 12.01 -3.87 8.85
CA GLY A 98 13.09 -3.02 9.34
C GLY A 98 13.13 -1.60 8.77
N SER A 99 12.29 -1.28 7.80
CA SER A 99 12.18 0.08 7.23
C SER A 99 10.86 0.26 6.50
N LEU A 100 10.46 1.51 6.34
CA LEU A 100 9.33 1.91 5.49
C LEU A 100 9.83 2.58 4.21
N THR A 101 11.10 2.96 4.16
CA THR A 101 11.67 3.73 3.06
C THR A 101 12.05 2.84 1.89
N CYS A 102 11.56 3.17 0.71
CA CYS A 102 11.78 2.39 -0.51
C CYS A 102 13.27 2.11 -0.75
N GLY A 103 14.10 3.15 -0.73
CA GLY A 103 15.54 3.01 -0.97
C GLY A 103 16.25 2.12 0.05
N GLU A 104 15.84 2.19 1.32
CA GLU A 104 16.41 1.34 2.36
C GLU A 104 16.01 -0.12 2.16
N LEU A 105 14.75 -0.37 1.82
CA LEU A 105 14.27 -1.73 1.55
C LEU A 105 14.98 -2.35 0.35
N LYS A 106 15.22 -1.55 -0.69
CA LYS A 106 15.94 -2.00 -1.90
C LYS A 106 17.46 -2.07 -1.71
N GLY A 107 17.99 -1.45 -0.67
CA GLY A 107 19.42 -1.44 -0.40
C GLY A 107 20.23 -0.55 -1.34
N THR A 108 19.66 0.56 -1.80
CA THR A 108 20.30 1.43 -2.78
C THR A 108 21.61 2.05 -2.27
N GLU A 109 21.69 2.40 -0.99
CA GLU A 109 22.89 2.96 -0.39
C GLU A 109 23.75 1.92 0.31
N THR A 110 23.13 0.96 0.98
CA THR A 110 23.83 -0.05 1.77
C THR A 110 24.31 -1.24 0.96
N GLY A 111 23.74 -1.46 -0.22
CA GLY A 111 24.00 -2.66 -1.02
C GLY A 111 23.31 -3.91 -0.48
N LYS A 112 22.51 -3.78 0.59
CA LYS A 112 21.82 -4.90 1.23
C LYS A 112 20.32 -4.74 1.09
N VAL A 113 19.68 -5.64 0.35
CA VAL A 113 18.23 -5.68 0.19
C VAL A 113 17.59 -6.18 1.47
N LEU A 114 16.78 -5.35 2.14
CA LEU A 114 16.04 -5.77 3.32
C LEU A 114 14.80 -6.58 2.92
N ARG A 115 14.11 -6.15 1.85
CA ARG A 115 12.94 -6.87 1.34
C ARG A 115 12.75 -6.56 -0.14
N SER A 116 12.49 -7.56 -0.97
CA SER A 116 12.24 -7.37 -2.40
C SER A 116 10.89 -6.69 -2.65
N CYS A 117 10.73 -6.02 -3.78
CA CYS A 117 9.45 -5.39 -4.14
C CYS A 117 8.28 -6.37 -4.15
N PRO A 118 8.39 -7.56 -4.79
CA PRO A 118 7.29 -8.54 -4.73
C PRO A 118 6.93 -8.95 -3.30
N ASP A 119 7.92 -9.11 -2.44
CA ASP A 119 7.67 -9.49 -1.05
C ASP A 119 7.06 -8.35 -0.25
N CYS A 120 7.46 -7.09 -0.52
CA CYS A 120 6.81 -5.92 0.08
C CYS A 120 5.33 -5.87 -0.31
N ILE A 121 5.01 -6.18 -1.56
CA ILE A 121 3.63 -6.24 -2.06
C ILE A 121 2.83 -7.31 -1.30
N ARG A 122 3.37 -8.52 -1.18
CA ARG A 122 2.71 -9.61 -0.46
C ARG A 122 2.44 -9.24 1.00
N ASP A 123 3.45 -8.67 1.65
CA ASP A 123 3.33 -8.23 3.05
C ASP A 123 2.26 -7.16 3.21
N ALA A 124 2.24 -6.16 2.34
CA ALA A 124 1.28 -5.07 2.41
C ALA A 124 -0.16 -5.57 2.19
N VAL A 125 -0.36 -6.49 1.25
CA VAL A 125 -1.68 -7.10 1.01
C VAL A 125 -2.15 -7.86 2.25
N GLU A 126 -1.28 -8.69 2.82
CA GLU A 126 -1.61 -9.47 4.01
C GLU A 126 -1.93 -8.58 5.21
N ILE A 127 -1.12 -7.53 5.42
CA ILE A 127 -1.34 -6.56 6.49
C ILE A 127 -2.67 -5.83 6.30
N ALA A 128 -2.97 -5.39 5.08
CA ALA A 128 -4.23 -4.72 4.78
C ALA A 128 -5.43 -5.64 5.03
N GLU A 129 -5.35 -6.89 4.59
CA GLU A 129 -6.42 -7.87 4.83
C GLU A 129 -6.70 -8.04 6.32
N SER A 130 -5.64 -8.16 7.10
CA SER A 130 -5.74 -8.38 8.55
C SER A 130 -6.25 -7.14 9.28
N ILE A 131 -5.61 -5.99 9.11
CA ILE A 131 -5.93 -4.77 9.85
C ILE A 131 -7.26 -4.17 9.41
N LEU A 132 -7.57 -4.20 8.12
CA LEU A 132 -8.80 -3.64 7.58
C LEU A 132 -9.95 -4.65 7.54
N GLU A 133 -9.71 -5.87 7.95
CA GLU A 133 -10.72 -6.95 7.97
C GLU A 133 -11.37 -7.15 6.59
N LEU A 134 -10.54 -7.26 5.58
CA LEU A 134 -10.99 -7.47 4.19
C LEU A 134 -10.85 -8.90 3.68
#